data_95f77790d57b5aceec4574d072f9086c
#
_entry.id   95f77790d57b5aceec4574d072f9086c
#
_cell.length_a   1.000
_cell.length_b   1.000
_cell.length_c   1.000
_cell.angle_alpha   90.00
_cell.angle_beta   90.00
_cell.angle_gamma   90.00
#
_symmetry.space_group_name_H-M   'P 1'
#
loop_
_entity.id
_entity.type
_entity.pdbx_description
1 polymer ?
#
loop_
_entity_poly.entity_id
_entity_poly.type
_entity_poly.pdbx_seq_one_letter_code
_entity_poly.pdbx_strand_id
1 'polypeptide(L)'
;MLRVLIQNAASNAGSRDRAAGGGVSAHLPGCAIEIRHLWLKTAGEIVDLQQKLGQLADALVLDWAQLEALTDRPAPAAPQLAAPCTPTVRIAVARDEAFCFAYAETLDALRDAGAELVFFSPLRDAALPENIGGLYLPGGYPELYARQLSESCALRAAIRDAVQEGLPTAAECGGFLYLGQALEGTDGKVYPMAGALPGSGHNAGRLVRFGYAAMTAKADSMLFRTREALPIHEFHHWDSSENGADFSVRKAEKMQWECGFANAHLYAGFPHLYWAGTILPRRFVQAAQHFLKHKG
;
A
#
# COMPACT_ATOMS: atom_id res chain seq x y z
N MET A 1 25.07 -18.23 -22.30
CA MET A 1 25.72 -17.11 -21.59
C MET A 1 25.24 -16.96 -20.14
N LEU A 2 23.93 -16.96 -19.83
CA LEU A 2 23.42 -16.82 -18.46
C LEU A 2 23.78 -18.01 -17.54
N ARG A 3 23.78 -19.24 -18.05
CA ARG A 3 24.19 -20.44 -17.29
C ARG A 3 25.63 -20.33 -16.77
N VAL A 4 26.51 -19.74 -17.54
CA VAL A 4 27.92 -19.48 -17.14
C VAL A 4 27.99 -18.35 -16.10
N LEU A 5 27.12 -17.33 -16.18
CA LEU A 5 27.06 -16.24 -15.22
C LEU A 5 26.50 -16.70 -13.85
N ILE A 6 25.48 -17.57 -13.86
CA ILE A 6 24.92 -18.14 -12.61
C ILE A 6 25.91 -19.11 -11.97
N GLN A 7 26.58 -19.97 -12.75
CA GLN A 7 27.64 -20.81 -12.25
C GLN A 7 28.82 -20.02 -11.71
N ASN A 8 29.21 -18.95 -12.39
CA ASN A 8 30.29 -18.06 -11.92
C ASN A 8 29.87 -17.23 -10.70
N ALA A 9 28.60 -16.82 -10.59
CA ALA A 9 28.08 -16.15 -9.39
C ALA A 9 28.01 -17.12 -8.19
N ALA A 10 27.56 -18.34 -8.40
CA ALA A 10 27.53 -19.38 -7.36
C ALA A 10 28.94 -19.79 -6.91
N SER A 11 29.89 -19.92 -7.86
CA SER A 11 31.29 -20.23 -7.54
C SER A 11 32.01 -19.07 -6.86
N ASN A 12 31.72 -17.82 -7.24
CA ASN A 12 32.28 -16.63 -6.60
C ASN A 12 31.69 -16.37 -5.20
N ALA A 13 30.39 -16.63 -4.99
CA ALA A 13 29.79 -16.58 -3.66
C ALA A 13 30.38 -17.65 -2.74
N GLY A 14 30.53 -18.88 -3.23
CA GLY A 14 31.16 -19.97 -2.48
C GLY A 14 32.63 -19.70 -2.11
N SER A 15 33.37 -18.93 -2.90
CA SER A 15 34.77 -18.57 -2.59
C SER A 15 34.89 -17.46 -1.55
N ARG A 16 33.90 -16.56 -1.42
CA ARG A 16 33.93 -15.43 -0.47
C ARG A 16 33.35 -15.78 0.90
N ASP A 17 32.26 -16.56 0.95
CA ASP A 17 31.52 -16.81 2.19
C ASP A 17 31.45 -18.28 2.61
N ARG A 18 32.18 -19.19 1.95
CA ARG A 18 32.07 -20.66 2.12
C ARG A 18 30.65 -21.19 1.97
N ALA A 19 29.74 -20.44 1.34
CA ALA A 19 28.41 -20.92 1.01
C ALA A 19 28.47 -21.73 -0.28
N ALA A 20 28.15 -23.01 -0.21
CA ALA A 20 27.98 -23.84 -1.40
C ALA A 20 26.72 -23.40 -2.14
N GLY A 21 26.77 -23.32 -3.47
CA GLY A 21 25.60 -22.99 -4.29
C GLY A 21 24.54 -24.09 -4.23
N GLY A 22 23.40 -23.84 -3.60
CA GLY A 22 22.33 -24.81 -3.35
C GLY A 22 21.43 -25.14 -4.55
N GLY A 23 21.63 -24.49 -5.72
CA GLY A 23 20.82 -24.77 -6.89
C GLY A 23 21.06 -23.81 -8.05
N VAL A 24 20.45 -24.10 -9.20
CA VAL A 24 20.49 -23.28 -10.41
C VAL A 24 19.11 -23.28 -11.08
N SER A 25 18.78 -22.19 -11.76
CA SER A 25 17.62 -22.09 -12.65
C SER A 25 18.05 -21.72 -14.07
N ALA A 26 17.40 -22.31 -15.06
CA ALA A 26 17.60 -21.94 -16.45
C ALA A 26 16.96 -20.57 -16.73
N HIS A 27 17.53 -19.83 -17.67
CA HIS A 27 16.86 -18.66 -18.23
C HIS A 27 15.72 -19.11 -19.15
N LEU A 28 14.48 -18.71 -18.79
CA LEU A 28 13.27 -19.04 -19.52
C LEU A 28 12.65 -17.76 -20.09
N PRO A 29 12.88 -17.43 -21.37
CA PRO A 29 12.33 -16.20 -21.97
C PRO A 29 10.80 -16.10 -21.86
N GLY A 30 10.08 -17.24 -21.96
CA GLY A 30 8.64 -17.30 -21.81
C GLY A 30 8.11 -16.98 -20.40
N CYS A 31 8.97 -16.98 -19.39
CA CYS A 31 8.62 -16.60 -18.00
C CYS A 31 8.87 -15.13 -17.68
N ALA A 32 9.31 -14.33 -18.65
CA ALA A 32 9.49 -12.91 -18.45
C ALA A 32 8.16 -12.23 -18.08
N ILE A 33 8.18 -11.37 -17.08
CA ILE A 33 7.06 -10.51 -16.70
C ILE A 33 7.35 -9.12 -17.25
N GLU A 34 6.41 -8.60 -18.04
CA GLU A 34 6.50 -7.23 -18.52
C GLU A 34 6.41 -6.26 -17.33
N ILE A 35 7.26 -5.24 -17.37
CA ILE A 35 7.30 -4.19 -16.35
C ILE A 35 6.58 -2.94 -16.84
N ARG A 36 6.03 -2.16 -15.90
CA ARG A 36 5.48 -0.82 -16.17
C ARG A 36 6.37 0.27 -15.54
N HIS A 37 5.95 1.51 -15.58
CA HIS A 37 6.75 2.66 -15.13
C HIS A 37 7.26 2.58 -13.67
N LEU A 38 6.59 1.86 -12.78
CA LEU A 38 7.03 1.59 -11.40
C LEU A 38 7.63 0.18 -11.22
N TRP A 39 7.93 -0.54 -12.30
CA TRP A 39 8.48 -1.91 -12.30
C TRP A 39 7.58 -2.97 -11.67
N LEU A 40 6.34 -2.61 -11.27
CA LEU A 40 5.42 -3.49 -10.57
C LEU A 40 4.17 -3.76 -11.41
N LYS A 41 3.89 -5.04 -11.64
CA LYS A 41 2.57 -5.56 -11.99
C LYS A 41 2.08 -6.41 -10.84
N THR A 42 0.81 -6.28 -10.47
CA THR A 42 0.25 -7.15 -9.44
C THR A 42 0.06 -8.57 -9.95
N ALA A 43 0.09 -9.55 -9.05
CA ALA A 43 -0.10 -10.95 -9.43
C ALA A 43 -1.41 -11.19 -10.20
N GLY A 44 -2.48 -10.46 -9.86
CA GLY A 44 -3.79 -10.56 -10.51
C GLY A 44 -3.83 -10.03 -11.95
N GLU A 45 -2.85 -9.20 -12.35
CA GLU A 45 -2.74 -8.65 -13.71
C GLU A 45 -1.94 -9.55 -14.68
N ILE A 46 -1.30 -10.60 -14.16
CA ILE A 46 -0.49 -11.53 -14.97
C ILE A 46 -1.32 -12.77 -15.25
N VAL A 47 -1.98 -12.78 -16.42
CA VAL A 47 -2.96 -13.81 -16.80
C VAL A 47 -2.37 -15.23 -16.76
N ASP A 48 -1.10 -15.39 -17.14
CA ASP A 48 -0.40 -16.68 -17.24
C ASP A 48 0.58 -16.93 -16.08
N LEU A 49 0.40 -16.25 -14.95
CA LEU A 49 1.33 -16.33 -13.82
C LEU A 49 1.55 -17.76 -13.32
N GLN A 50 0.48 -18.55 -13.18
CA GLN A 50 0.55 -19.92 -12.70
C GLN A 50 1.33 -20.82 -13.68
N GLN A 51 1.13 -20.63 -14.98
CA GLN A 51 1.89 -21.35 -16.01
C GLN A 51 3.38 -20.98 -15.97
N LYS A 52 3.71 -19.69 -15.83
CA LYS A 52 5.09 -19.21 -15.68
C LYS A 52 5.76 -19.78 -14.43
N LEU A 53 5.05 -19.78 -13.30
CA LEU A 53 5.55 -20.36 -12.06
C LEU A 53 5.79 -21.87 -12.19
N GLY A 54 4.91 -22.61 -12.86
CA GLY A 54 5.11 -24.03 -13.16
C GLY A 54 6.37 -24.27 -13.99
N GLN A 55 6.54 -23.53 -15.09
CA GLN A 55 7.74 -23.63 -15.94
C GLN A 55 9.04 -23.30 -15.19
N LEU A 56 8.99 -22.29 -14.31
CA LEU A 56 10.14 -21.94 -13.47
C LEU A 56 10.44 -23.05 -12.45
N ALA A 57 9.42 -23.64 -11.84
CA ALA A 57 9.57 -24.75 -10.90
C ALA A 57 10.16 -25.98 -11.57
N ASP A 58 9.70 -26.35 -12.78
CA ASP A 58 10.19 -27.48 -13.56
C ASP A 58 11.65 -27.30 -13.99
N ALA A 59 12.07 -26.06 -14.21
CA ALA A 59 13.44 -25.74 -14.62
C ALA A 59 14.39 -25.51 -13.43
N LEU A 60 13.89 -25.47 -12.21
CA LEU A 60 14.68 -25.27 -11.00
C LEU A 60 15.33 -26.56 -10.54
N VAL A 61 16.65 -26.57 -10.49
CA VAL A 61 17.42 -27.70 -9.94
C VAL A 61 17.96 -27.29 -8.57
N LEU A 62 17.51 -27.96 -7.51
CA LEU A 62 17.90 -27.71 -6.13
C LEU A 62 18.61 -28.93 -5.55
N ASP A 63 19.63 -28.70 -4.75
CA ASP A 63 20.17 -29.70 -3.80
C ASP A 63 19.28 -29.65 -2.55
N TRP A 64 18.26 -30.52 -2.54
CA TRP A 64 17.29 -30.62 -1.44
C TRP A 64 17.93 -30.98 -0.11
N ALA A 65 18.91 -31.89 -0.12
CA ALA A 65 19.60 -32.29 1.10
C ALA A 65 20.37 -31.11 1.74
N GLN A 66 21.03 -30.33 0.90
CA GLN A 66 21.71 -29.13 1.36
C GLN A 66 20.72 -28.06 1.84
N LEU A 67 19.60 -27.85 1.14
CA LEU A 67 18.57 -26.91 1.53
C LEU A 67 17.97 -27.30 2.88
N GLU A 68 17.60 -28.56 3.07
CA GLU A 68 17.09 -29.08 4.35
C GLU A 68 18.11 -28.87 5.48
N ALA A 69 19.37 -29.22 5.27
CA ALA A 69 20.42 -29.03 6.27
C ALA A 69 20.62 -27.56 6.67
N LEU A 70 20.44 -26.61 5.72
CA LEU A 70 20.54 -25.17 5.97
C LEU A 70 19.30 -24.59 6.66
N THR A 71 18.14 -25.20 6.44
CA THR A 71 16.84 -24.73 6.96
C THR A 71 16.37 -25.50 8.19
N ASP A 72 17.06 -26.59 8.56
CA ASP A 72 16.77 -27.37 9.77
C ASP A 72 17.04 -26.53 11.03
N ARG A 73 16.01 -25.81 11.45
CA ARG A 73 16.01 -24.98 12.65
C ARG A 73 14.76 -25.28 13.46
N PRO A 74 14.82 -25.16 14.79
CA PRO A 74 13.63 -25.25 15.62
C PRO A 74 12.57 -24.30 15.10
N ALA A 75 11.35 -24.79 14.85
CA ALA A 75 10.25 -23.94 14.48
C ALA A 75 10.06 -22.85 15.55
N PRO A 76 9.93 -21.57 15.18
CA PRO A 76 9.57 -20.55 16.15
C PRO A 76 8.25 -20.93 16.80
N ALA A 77 8.09 -20.60 18.08
CA ALA A 77 6.80 -20.80 18.74
C ALA A 77 5.70 -20.13 17.90
N ALA A 78 4.66 -20.88 17.59
CA ALA A 78 3.54 -20.33 16.85
C ALA A 78 3.01 -19.10 17.61
N PRO A 79 2.81 -17.95 16.94
CA PRO A 79 2.21 -16.80 17.60
C PRO A 79 0.85 -17.26 18.15
N GLN A 80 0.58 -16.94 19.41
CA GLN A 80 -0.77 -17.12 19.95
C GLN A 80 -1.67 -16.17 19.16
N LEU A 81 -2.48 -16.75 18.27
CA LEU A 81 -3.53 -15.99 17.61
C LEU A 81 -4.49 -15.49 18.70
N ALA A 82 -4.66 -14.20 18.77
CA ALA A 82 -5.70 -13.62 19.63
C ALA A 82 -7.05 -14.22 19.22
N ALA A 83 -7.92 -14.44 20.18
CA ALA A 83 -9.29 -14.88 19.89
C ALA A 83 -9.92 -13.88 18.89
N PRO A 84 -10.68 -14.35 17.89
CA PRO A 84 -11.34 -13.47 16.93
C PRO A 84 -12.15 -12.40 17.67
N CYS A 85 -11.83 -11.14 17.42
CA CYS A 85 -12.59 -10.03 17.97
C CYS A 85 -13.94 -9.96 17.25
N THR A 86 -15.03 -9.87 17.98
CA THR A 86 -16.35 -9.61 17.36
C THR A 86 -16.31 -8.23 16.70
N PRO A 87 -16.61 -8.13 15.40
CA PRO A 87 -16.62 -6.84 14.71
C PRO A 87 -17.60 -5.87 15.36
N THR A 88 -17.17 -4.65 15.57
CA THR A 88 -17.93 -3.59 16.24
C THR A 88 -18.20 -2.40 15.34
N VAL A 89 -17.51 -2.30 14.21
CA VAL A 89 -17.65 -1.24 13.23
C VAL A 89 -17.25 -1.72 11.84
N ARG A 90 -17.97 -1.24 10.82
CA ARG A 90 -17.65 -1.52 9.42
C ARG A 90 -16.71 -0.45 8.88
N ILE A 91 -15.64 -0.87 8.22
CA ILE A 91 -14.68 -0.01 7.53
C ILE A 91 -14.70 -0.35 6.05
N ALA A 92 -15.04 0.62 5.20
CA ALA A 92 -14.93 0.48 3.76
C ALA A 92 -13.46 0.54 3.34
N VAL A 93 -13.02 -0.42 2.54
CA VAL A 93 -11.65 -0.51 2.03
C VAL A 93 -11.69 -0.54 0.51
N ALA A 94 -11.10 0.43 -0.15
CA ALA A 94 -10.97 0.42 -1.60
C ALA A 94 -10.06 -0.72 -2.04
N ARG A 95 -10.53 -1.52 -3.01
CA ARG A 95 -9.76 -2.66 -3.51
C ARG A 95 -10.15 -3.00 -4.95
N ASP A 96 -9.30 -2.63 -5.87
CA ASP A 96 -9.35 -2.98 -7.28
C ASP A 96 -7.97 -2.74 -7.91
N GLU A 97 -7.89 -2.70 -9.24
CA GLU A 97 -6.64 -2.52 -9.97
C GLU A 97 -6.00 -1.13 -9.73
N ALA A 98 -6.82 -0.11 -9.41
CA ALA A 98 -6.34 1.23 -9.07
C ALA A 98 -5.89 1.34 -7.61
N PHE A 99 -6.43 0.50 -6.70
CA PHE A 99 -6.19 0.50 -5.26
C PHE A 99 -5.78 -0.90 -4.79
N CYS A 100 -4.60 -1.34 -5.20
CA CYS A 100 -4.13 -2.72 -5.01
C CYS A 100 -2.98 -2.84 -4.00
N PHE A 101 -2.49 -1.74 -3.43
CA PHE A 101 -1.33 -1.76 -2.54
C PHE A 101 -1.74 -1.51 -1.09
N ALA A 102 -2.18 -2.55 -0.42
CA ALA A 102 -2.42 -2.59 1.02
C ALA A 102 -1.62 -3.75 1.63
N TYR A 103 -0.96 -3.51 2.77
CA TYR A 103 -0.33 -4.59 3.51
C TYR A 103 -1.40 -5.53 4.09
N ALA A 104 -1.25 -6.84 3.86
CA ALA A 104 -2.18 -7.84 4.40
C ALA A 104 -2.25 -7.75 5.92
N GLU A 105 -1.11 -7.56 6.57
CA GLU A 105 -0.99 -7.43 8.02
C GLU A 105 -1.67 -6.17 8.57
N THR A 106 -1.76 -5.09 7.78
CA THR A 106 -2.55 -3.89 8.12
C THR A 106 -4.04 -4.24 8.16
N LEU A 107 -4.52 -4.98 7.15
CA LEU A 107 -5.92 -5.42 7.09
C LEU A 107 -6.26 -6.38 8.25
N ASP A 108 -5.35 -7.29 8.57
CA ASP A 108 -5.53 -8.21 9.71
C ASP A 108 -5.52 -7.46 11.04
N ALA A 109 -4.60 -6.50 11.23
CA ALA A 109 -4.55 -5.68 12.43
C ALA A 109 -5.82 -4.82 12.63
N LEU A 110 -6.47 -4.38 11.54
CA LEU A 110 -7.77 -3.71 11.62
C LEU A 110 -8.87 -4.68 12.07
N ARG A 111 -8.89 -5.92 11.56
CA ARG A 111 -9.83 -6.97 12.03
C ARG A 111 -9.61 -7.30 13.51
N ASP A 112 -8.37 -7.47 13.92
CA ASP A 112 -8.00 -7.72 15.32
C ASP A 112 -8.39 -6.57 16.24
N ALA A 113 -8.42 -5.34 15.72
CA ALA A 113 -8.92 -4.17 16.46
C ALA A 113 -10.45 -4.08 16.51
N GLY A 114 -11.20 -4.96 15.84
CA GLY A 114 -12.67 -5.02 15.85
C GLY A 114 -13.34 -4.42 14.62
N ALA A 115 -12.65 -4.31 13.49
CA ALA A 115 -13.24 -3.88 12.23
C ALA A 115 -13.81 -5.06 11.43
N GLU A 116 -15.01 -4.90 10.88
CA GLU A 116 -15.49 -5.62 9.71
C GLU A 116 -15.01 -4.86 8.47
N LEU A 117 -14.15 -5.48 7.66
CA LEU A 117 -13.67 -4.87 6.42
C LEU A 117 -14.64 -5.16 5.28
N VAL A 118 -15.18 -4.09 4.71
CA VAL A 118 -16.10 -4.16 3.55
C VAL A 118 -15.37 -3.61 2.34
N PHE A 119 -14.98 -4.48 1.44
CA PHE A 119 -14.27 -4.08 0.23
C PHE A 119 -15.22 -3.50 -0.80
N PHE A 120 -14.79 -2.45 -1.48
CA PHE A 120 -15.48 -1.85 -2.60
C PHE A 120 -14.49 -1.44 -3.69
N SER A 121 -15.00 -1.30 -4.92
CA SER A 121 -14.20 -0.95 -6.09
C SER A 121 -14.52 0.47 -6.57
N PRO A 122 -13.64 1.46 -6.37
CA PRO A 122 -13.82 2.77 -6.99
C PRO A 122 -13.98 2.76 -8.52
N LEU A 123 -13.47 1.73 -9.19
CA LEU A 123 -13.60 1.57 -10.64
C LEU A 123 -14.96 1.02 -11.10
N ARG A 124 -15.69 0.31 -10.21
CA ARG A 124 -16.88 -0.47 -10.62
C ARG A 124 -18.14 -0.18 -9.81
N ASP A 125 -17.98 0.19 -8.55
CA ASP A 125 -19.13 0.39 -7.67
C ASP A 125 -19.70 1.80 -7.85
N ALA A 126 -21.03 1.90 -7.78
CA ALA A 126 -21.73 3.16 -7.94
C ALA A 126 -21.84 3.97 -6.62
N ALA A 127 -21.64 3.33 -5.47
CA ALA A 127 -21.82 3.93 -4.15
C ALA A 127 -20.85 3.34 -3.11
N LEU A 128 -20.65 4.07 -2.03
CA LEU A 128 -19.98 3.54 -0.83
C LEU A 128 -20.84 2.46 -0.17
N PRO A 129 -20.20 1.45 0.47
CA PRO A 129 -20.93 0.51 1.32
C PRO A 129 -21.72 1.21 2.43
N GLU A 130 -22.88 0.68 2.76
CA GLU A 130 -23.74 1.24 3.79
C GLU A 130 -23.22 0.98 5.21
N ASN A 131 -23.62 1.82 6.15
CA ASN A 131 -23.34 1.69 7.58
C ASN A 131 -21.84 1.58 7.92
N ILE A 132 -21.01 2.32 7.19
CA ILE A 132 -19.58 2.41 7.47
C ILE A 132 -19.27 3.48 8.51
N GLY A 133 -18.34 3.17 9.41
CA GLY A 133 -17.79 4.12 10.38
C GLY A 133 -16.41 4.65 9.98
N GLY A 134 -15.79 4.07 8.94
CA GLY A 134 -14.48 4.51 8.45
C GLY A 134 -14.25 4.14 6.99
N LEU A 135 -13.30 4.84 6.37
CA LEU A 135 -12.89 4.68 4.98
C LEU A 135 -11.36 4.52 4.90
N TYR A 136 -10.89 3.44 4.29
CA TYR A 136 -9.48 3.24 3.99
C TYR A 136 -9.27 3.19 2.47
N LEU A 137 -8.48 4.13 1.96
CA LEU A 137 -8.06 4.23 0.57
C LEU A 137 -6.56 3.92 0.49
N PRO A 138 -6.17 2.68 0.21
CA PRO A 138 -4.77 2.30 0.14
C PRO A 138 -4.08 2.85 -1.10
N GLY A 139 -2.79 2.56 -1.22
CA GLY A 139 -2.01 2.87 -2.41
C GLY A 139 -2.40 2.05 -3.63
N GLY A 140 -1.77 2.36 -4.73
CA GLY A 140 -1.99 1.72 -6.02
C GLY A 140 -1.58 2.62 -7.17
N TYR A 141 -2.30 2.49 -8.29
CA TYR A 141 -2.00 3.16 -9.55
C TYR A 141 -3.23 3.90 -10.11
N PRO A 142 -3.81 4.87 -9.40
CA PRO A 142 -5.01 5.57 -9.87
C PRO A 142 -4.75 6.34 -11.17
N GLU A 143 -3.51 6.74 -11.46
CA GLU A 143 -3.13 7.42 -12.69
C GLU A 143 -3.32 6.57 -13.95
N LEU A 144 -3.23 5.24 -13.83
CA LEU A 144 -3.49 4.32 -14.93
C LEU A 144 -4.99 4.25 -15.27
N TYR A 145 -5.83 4.56 -14.31
CA TYR A 145 -7.29 4.45 -14.36
C TYR A 145 -7.98 5.80 -14.16
N ALA A 146 -7.24 6.92 -14.27
CA ALA A 146 -7.73 8.25 -13.94
C ALA A 146 -9.00 8.63 -14.72
N ARG A 147 -9.06 8.29 -16.01
CA ARG A 147 -10.26 8.47 -16.83
C ARG A 147 -11.45 7.70 -16.25
N GLN A 148 -11.31 6.41 -16.01
CA GLN A 148 -12.39 5.54 -15.51
C GLN A 148 -12.85 5.98 -14.12
N LEU A 149 -11.93 6.32 -13.21
CA LEU A 149 -12.25 6.87 -11.89
C LEU A 149 -13.04 8.17 -12.00
N SER A 150 -12.72 9.02 -12.99
CA SER A 150 -13.43 10.28 -13.20
C SER A 150 -14.88 10.10 -13.68
N GLU A 151 -15.20 8.99 -14.32
CA GLU A 151 -16.54 8.68 -14.82
C GLU A 151 -17.50 8.31 -13.67
N SER A 152 -17.01 7.84 -12.53
CA SER A 152 -17.79 7.48 -11.34
C SER A 152 -18.20 8.70 -10.50
N CYS A 153 -18.94 9.64 -11.10
CA CYS A 153 -19.26 10.93 -10.47
C CYS A 153 -20.00 10.80 -9.14
N ALA A 154 -20.96 9.87 -9.04
CA ALA A 154 -21.74 9.67 -7.83
C ALA A 154 -20.89 9.17 -6.67
N LEU A 155 -20.03 8.17 -6.91
CA LEU A 155 -19.14 7.61 -5.89
C LEU A 155 -18.10 8.65 -5.43
N ARG A 156 -17.51 9.42 -6.38
CA ARG A 156 -16.56 10.49 -6.03
C ARG A 156 -17.20 11.56 -5.15
N ALA A 157 -18.43 11.96 -5.48
CA ALA A 157 -19.19 12.92 -4.67
C ALA A 157 -19.49 12.33 -3.28
N ALA A 158 -19.94 11.08 -3.19
CA ALA A 158 -20.21 10.41 -1.92
C ALA A 158 -18.96 10.30 -1.03
N ILE A 159 -17.79 10.02 -1.62
CA ILE A 159 -16.51 9.98 -0.88
C ILE A 159 -16.15 11.39 -0.38
N ARG A 160 -16.23 12.42 -1.24
CA ARG A 160 -15.97 13.81 -0.84
C ARG A 160 -16.85 14.21 0.33
N ASP A 161 -18.15 14.03 0.16
CA ASP A 161 -19.15 14.47 1.14
C ASP A 161 -18.95 13.72 2.47
N ALA A 162 -18.71 12.42 2.44
CA ALA A 162 -18.42 11.64 3.64
C ALA A 162 -17.15 12.11 4.37
N VAL A 163 -16.07 12.41 3.65
CA VAL A 163 -14.83 12.96 4.25
C VAL A 163 -15.09 14.33 4.85
N GLN A 164 -15.84 15.21 4.17
CA GLN A 164 -16.18 16.54 4.66
C GLN A 164 -17.12 16.50 5.87
N GLU A 165 -17.99 15.50 5.95
CA GLU A 165 -18.86 15.21 7.11
C GLU A 165 -18.10 14.58 8.29
N GLY A 166 -16.80 14.34 8.16
CA GLY A 166 -15.95 13.86 9.24
C GLY A 166 -15.89 12.33 9.35
N LEU A 167 -16.24 11.58 8.30
CA LEU A 167 -16.02 10.13 8.28
C LEU A 167 -14.52 9.84 8.50
N PRO A 168 -14.13 9.11 9.55
CA PRO A 168 -12.76 8.66 9.76
C PRO A 168 -12.16 8.05 8.50
N THR A 169 -11.16 8.74 7.93
CA THR A 169 -10.58 8.38 6.63
C THR A 169 -9.07 8.28 6.72
N ALA A 170 -8.52 7.19 6.21
CA ALA A 170 -7.09 7.03 5.98
C ALA A 170 -6.84 6.82 4.48
N ALA A 171 -5.95 7.63 3.89
CA ALA A 171 -5.63 7.58 2.46
C ALA A 171 -4.13 7.64 2.23
N GLU A 172 -3.58 6.62 1.58
CA GLU A 172 -2.15 6.47 1.34
C GLU A 172 -1.84 6.52 -0.14
N CYS A 173 -0.81 7.29 -0.54
CA CYS A 173 -0.24 7.34 -1.90
C CYS A 173 -1.32 7.49 -3.00
N GLY A 174 -1.68 6.42 -3.70
CA GLY A 174 -2.75 6.44 -4.71
C GLY A 174 -4.10 6.87 -4.12
N GLY A 175 -4.44 6.42 -2.92
CA GLY A 175 -5.65 6.85 -2.20
C GLY A 175 -5.64 8.34 -1.87
N PHE A 176 -4.48 8.91 -1.51
CA PHE A 176 -4.30 10.34 -1.30
C PHE A 176 -4.52 11.12 -2.61
N LEU A 177 -3.92 10.69 -3.72
CA LEU A 177 -4.12 11.34 -5.03
C LEU A 177 -5.60 11.33 -5.46
N TYR A 178 -6.32 10.25 -5.16
CA TYR A 178 -7.75 10.15 -5.47
C TYR A 178 -8.63 11.10 -4.63
N LEU A 179 -8.22 11.44 -3.41
CA LEU A 179 -8.92 12.46 -2.61
C LEU A 179 -8.68 13.89 -3.10
N GLY A 180 -7.67 14.15 -3.92
CA GLY A 180 -7.38 15.45 -4.51
C GLY A 180 -8.46 15.95 -5.48
N GLN A 181 -8.25 17.15 -6.04
CA GLN A 181 -9.18 17.80 -6.98
C GLN A 181 -9.17 17.11 -8.34
N ALA A 182 -7.99 16.75 -8.83
CA ALA A 182 -7.79 16.13 -10.13
C ALA A 182 -6.51 15.28 -10.16
N LEU A 183 -6.39 14.43 -11.17
CA LEU A 183 -5.23 13.59 -11.39
C LEU A 183 -4.89 13.54 -12.88
N GLU A 184 -3.64 13.82 -13.22
CA GLU A 184 -3.12 13.59 -14.56
C GLU A 184 -2.98 12.08 -14.79
N GLY A 185 -3.63 11.59 -15.85
CA GLY A 185 -3.50 10.21 -16.30
C GLY A 185 -2.22 9.98 -17.10
N THR A 186 -1.94 8.71 -17.41
CA THR A 186 -0.78 8.34 -18.23
C THR A 186 -0.86 8.81 -19.69
N ASP A 187 -2.05 9.28 -20.12
CA ASP A 187 -2.27 9.93 -21.42
C ASP A 187 -2.00 11.44 -21.40
N GLY A 188 -1.52 11.99 -20.28
CA GLY A 188 -1.22 13.39 -20.09
C GLY A 188 -2.45 14.29 -19.92
N LYS A 189 -3.65 13.71 -19.82
CA LYS A 189 -4.88 14.47 -19.57
C LYS A 189 -5.20 14.51 -18.08
N VAL A 190 -5.81 15.62 -17.66
CA VAL A 190 -6.21 15.83 -16.28
C VAL A 190 -7.67 15.43 -16.10
N TYR A 191 -7.93 14.57 -15.11
CA TYR A 191 -9.24 14.02 -14.81
C TYR A 191 -9.69 14.40 -13.40
N PRO A 192 -10.95 14.80 -13.19
CA PRO A 192 -11.46 15.16 -11.87
C PRO A 192 -11.47 13.93 -10.95
N MET A 193 -11.04 14.14 -9.69
CA MET A 193 -11.05 13.14 -8.63
C MET A 193 -12.09 13.46 -7.56
N ALA A 194 -11.99 12.90 -6.35
CA ALA A 194 -13.01 13.10 -5.32
C ALA A 194 -13.16 14.56 -4.87
N GLY A 195 -12.07 15.32 -4.84
CA GLY A 195 -12.12 16.75 -4.48
C GLY A 195 -12.34 16.99 -2.99
N ALA A 196 -12.00 16.04 -2.14
CA ALA A 196 -12.08 16.18 -0.69
C ALA A 196 -10.89 16.95 -0.11
N LEU A 197 -9.75 16.91 -0.81
CA LEU A 197 -8.52 17.60 -0.43
C LEU A 197 -8.10 18.61 -1.49
N PRO A 198 -7.32 19.64 -1.13
CA PRO A 198 -6.71 20.54 -2.11
C PRO A 198 -5.62 19.81 -2.91
N GLY A 199 -5.21 20.42 -4.01
CA GLY A 199 -4.15 19.91 -4.87
C GLY A 199 -4.62 18.96 -5.96
N SER A 200 -3.75 18.80 -6.95
CA SER A 200 -3.96 17.93 -8.10
C SER A 200 -2.71 17.10 -8.35
N GLY A 201 -2.92 15.81 -8.58
CA GLY A 201 -1.87 14.89 -8.93
C GLY A 201 -1.35 15.10 -10.36
N HIS A 202 -0.05 15.06 -10.54
CA HIS A 202 0.61 15.24 -11.84
C HIS A 202 1.82 14.33 -11.98
N ASN A 203 2.18 13.98 -13.20
CA ASN A 203 3.40 13.24 -13.49
C ASN A 203 4.62 14.15 -13.32
N ALA A 204 5.47 13.85 -12.35
CA ALA A 204 6.68 14.62 -12.11
C ALA A 204 7.82 14.34 -13.13
N GLY A 205 7.63 13.41 -14.07
CA GLY A 205 8.63 13.01 -15.06
C GLY A 205 9.87 12.33 -14.47
N ARG A 206 9.87 12.07 -13.16
CA ARG A 206 10.99 11.47 -12.43
C ARG A 206 10.49 10.77 -11.18
N LEU A 207 11.31 9.93 -10.59
CA LEU A 207 11.06 9.38 -9.27
C LEU A 207 11.13 10.50 -8.22
N VAL A 208 10.02 10.80 -7.56
CA VAL A 208 9.92 11.91 -6.57
C VAL A 208 10.52 11.48 -5.24
N ARG A 209 10.05 10.35 -4.72
CA ARG A 209 10.51 9.77 -3.46
C ARG A 209 10.67 8.26 -3.59
N PHE A 210 11.64 7.72 -2.84
CA PHE A 210 11.87 6.28 -2.80
C PHE A 210 12.51 5.87 -1.48
N GLY A 211 11.95 4.84 -0.84
CA GLY A 211 12.54 4.10 0.27
C GLY A 211 12.02 4.51 1.63
N TYR A 212 12.72 4.06 2.67
CA TYR A 212 12.31 4.23 4.06
C TYR A 212 12.73 5.58 4.64
N ALA A 213 11.89 6.14 5.50
CA ALA A 213 12.12 7.37 6.23
C ALA A 213 11.43 7.32 7.60
N ALA A 214 11.69 8.27 8.47
CA ALA A 214 10.95 8.47 9.72
C ALA A 214 10.02 9.68 9.57
N MET A 215 8.73 9.46 9.79
CA MET A 215 7.70 10.50 9.79
C MET A 215 7.31 10.83 11.23
N THR A 216 7.24 12.10 11.55
CA THR A 216 6.91 12.61 12.89
C THR A 216 5.71 13.55 12.81
N ALA A 217 4.69 13.31 13.62
CA ALA A 217 3.50 14.14 13.69
C ALA A 217 3.78 15.47 14.40
N LYS A 218 3.29 16.57 13.82
CA LYS A 218 3.44 17.91 14.40
C LYS A 218 2.36 18.23 15.42
N ALA A 219 1.19 17.61 15.31
CA ALA A 219 0.04 17.82 16.20
C ALA A 219 -0.71 16.51 16.45
N ASP A 220 -1.59 16.53 17.45
CA ASP A 220 -2.53 15.43 17.69
C ASP A 220 -3.53 15.33 16.55
N SER A 221 -3.83 14.09 16.14
CA SER A 221 -4.79 13.78 15.08
C SER A 221 -5.51 12.47 15.37
N MET A 222 -6.35 12.02 14.44
CA MET A 222 -7.02 10.71 14.53
C MET A 222 -6.03 9.58 14.83
N LEU A 223 -4.96 9.48 14.04
CA LEU A 223 -4.00 8.37 14.13
C LEU A 223 -2.79 8.66 15.01
N PHE A 224 -2.37 9.91 15.14
CA PHE A 224 -1.09 10.26 15.75
C PHE A 224 -1.24 11.20 16.95
N ARG A 225 -0.26 11.17 17.83
CA ARG A 225 -0.06 12.18 18.86
C ARG A 225 1.15 13.05 18.53
N THR A 226 1.15 14.26 19.02
CA THR A 226 2.24 15.22 18.83
C THR A 226 3.60 14.58 19.13
N ARG A 227 4.55 14.70 18.21
CA ARG A 227 5.90 14.13 18.26
C ARG A 227 5.97 12.60 18.18
N GLU A 228 4.85 11.92 17.97
CA GLU A 228 4.87 10.48 17.68
C GLU A 228 5.53 10.25 16.31
N ALA A 229 6.49 9.33 16.27
CA ALA A 229 7.24 9.01 15.07
C ALA A 229 6.98 7.58 14.62
N LEU A 230 6.90 7.36 13.31
CA LEU A 230 6.71 6.05 12.69
C LEU A 230 7.65 5.90 11.49
N PRO A 231 8.25 4.72 11.28
CA PRO A 231 8.90 4.41 10.02
C PRO A 231 7.85 4.32 8.90
N ILE A 232 8.18 4.92 7.77
CA ILE A 232 7.34 4.96 6.58
C ILE A 232 8.11 4.50 5.36
N HIS A 233 7.39 4.15 4.30
CA HIS A 233 7.93 3.92 2.98
C HIS A 233 7.22 4.83 1.98
N GLU A 234 7.99 5.45 1.05
CA GLU A 234 7.45 6.16 -0.10
C GLU A 234 8.04 5.60 -1.39
N PHE A 235 7.22 5.47 -2.43
CA PHE A 235 7.66 5.13 -3.78
C PHE A 235 6.64 5.66 -4.80
N HIS A 236 6.92 6.83 -5.37
CA HIS A 236 5.99 7.45 -6.32
C HIS A 236 6.71 8.31 -7.36
N HIS A 237 6.15 8.33 -8.59
CA HIS A 237 6.53 9.17 -9.71
C HIS A 237 5.53 10.31 -9.95
N TRP A 238 4.27 10.13 -9.53
CA TRP A 238 3.30 11.22 -9.46
C TRP A 238 3.53 12.02 -8.21
N ASP A 239 3.34 13.32 -8.32
CA ASP A 239 3.39 14.24 -7.18
C ASP A 239 2.05 14.98 -7.09
N SER A 240 1.84 15.75 -6.04
CA SER A 240 0.68 16.62 -5.90
C SER A 240 1.12 18.07 -5.83
N SER A 241 0.30 18.99 -6.35
CA SER A 241 0.54 20.42 -6.17
C SER A 241 0.41 20.87 -4.71
N GLU A 242 -0.25 20.05 -3.86
CA GLU A 242 -0.41 20.25 -2.42
C GLU A 242 -0.19 18.94 -1.68
N ASN A 243 0.91 18.86 -0.93
CA ASN A 243 1.30 17.63 -0.21
C ASN A 243 0.96 17.66 1.28
N GLY A 244 0.36 18.74 1.79
CA GLY A 244 0.14 18.95 3.21
C GLY A 244 1.44 19.22 3.98
N ALA A 245 1.29 19.51 5.29
CA ALA A 245 2.42 19.86 6.13
C ALA A 245 2.26 19.42 7.60
N ASP A 246 1.36 18.48 7.89
CA ASP A 246 1.07 18.06 9.27
C ASP A 246 2.11 17.09 9.85
N PHE A 247 3.00 16.62 8.98
CA PHE A 247 4.13 15.77 9.36
C PHE A 247 5.46 16.35 8.88
N SER A 248 6.51 16.10 9.67
CA SER A 248 7.89 16.26 9.23
C SER A 248 8.48 14.86 8.95
N VAL A 249 9.15 14.72 7.82
CA VAL A 249 9.79 13.46 7.41
C VAL A 249 11.29 13.64 7.32
N ARG A 250 12.04 12.68 7.82
CA ARG A 250 13.50 12.66 7.80
C ARG A 250 14.02 11.33 7.24
N LYS A 251 14.83 11.44 6.19
CA LYS A 251 15.56 10.32 5.59
C LYS A 251 17.06 10.62 5.64
N ALA A 252 17.81 9.79 6.36
CA ALA A 252 19.21 10.02 6.64
C ALA A 252 19.45 11.43 7.27
N GLU A 253 20.71 11.87 7.37
CA GLU A 253 21.06 13.11 8.09
C GLU A 253 20.68 14.42 7.35
N LYS A 254 20.47 14.36 6.03
CA LYS A 254 20.42 15.57 5.18
C LYS A 254 19.12 15.75 4.41
N MET A 255 18.21 14.79 4.38
CA MET A 255 16.99 14.88 3.59
C MET A 255 15.78 15.01 4.51
N GLN A 256 15.11 16.15 4.43
CA GLN A 256 13.90 16.44 5.20
C GLN A 256 12.85 17.07 4.30
N TRP A 257 11.57 16.78 4.56
CA TRP A 257 10.43 17.41 3.91
C TRP A 257 9.22 17.39 4.82
N GLU A 258 8.23 18.17 4.46
CA GLU A 258 6.91 18.16 5.10
C GLU A 258 5.92 17.46 4.17
N CYS A 259 4.94 16.79 4.76
CA CYS A 259 3.89 16.12 4.00
C CYS A 259 2.67 15.81 4.87
N GLY A 260 1.62 15.32 4.20
CA GLY A 260 0.42 14.76 4.79
C GLY A 260 -0.52 15.80 5.37
N PHE A 261 -1.80 15.44 5.29
CA PHE A 261 -2.92 16.11 5.94
C PHE A 261 -3.40 15.24 7.09
N ALA A 262 -3.54 15.80 8.27
CA ALA A 262 -4.03 15.09 9.43
C ALA A 262 -4.89 15.98 10.33
N ASN A 263 -6.04 15.44 10.77
CA ASN A 263 -6.92 16.10 11.72
C ASN A 263 -7.66 15.06 12.59
N ALA A 264 -8.73 15.43 13.24
CA ALA A 264 -9.49 14.55 14.13
C ALA A 264 -10.14 13.34 13.43
N HIS A 265 -10.27 13.36 12.09
CA HIS A 265 -10.94 12.33 11.31
C HIS A 265 -10.21 11.95 10.01
N LEU A 266 -9.06 12.53 9.73
CA LEU A 266 -8.33 12.32 8.48
C LEU A 266 -6.86 12.00 8.73
N TYR A 267 -6.32 11.07 7.95
CA TYR A 267 -4.93 10.94 7.57
C TYR A 267 -4.87 10.79 6.05
N ALA A 268 -4.10 11.62 5.35
CA ALA A 268 -3.89 11.47 3.91
C ALA A 268 -2.49 11.96 3.50
N GLY A 269 -1.78 11.19 2.69
CA GLY A 269 -0.44 11.55 2.22
C GLY A 269 0.19 10.46 1.37
N PHE A 270 1.37 10.75 0.81
CA PHE A 270 2.16 9.76 0.07
C PHE A 270 2.76 8.64 0.95
N PRO A 271 3.11 8.88 2.23
CA PRO A 271 3.69 7.84 3.05
C PRO A 271 2.77 6.62 3.20
N HIS A 272 3.34 5.43 2.93
CA HIS A 272 2.73 4.16 3.29
C HIS A 272 3.09 3.82 4.72
N LEU A 273 2.08 3.53 5.53
CA LEU A 273 2.21 3.16 6.93
C LEU A 273 2.10 1.64 7.07
N TYR A 274 3.01 1.03 7.81
CA TYR A 274 2.87 -0.35 8.22
C TYR A 274 2.18 -0.38 9.59
N TRP A 275 0.88 -0.67 9.61
CA TRP A 275 0.04 -0.52 10.79
C TRP A 275 0.17 -1.67 11.79
N ALA A 276 0.55 -2.88 11.32
CA ALA A 276 0.68 -4.05 12.18
C ALA A 276 1.73 -3.82 13.27
N GLY A 277 1.41 -4.26 14.48
CA GLY A 277 2.27 -4.05 15.65
C GLY A 277 2.29 -2.62 16.20
N THR A 278 1.47 -1.71 15.65
CA THR A 278 1.33 -0.33 16.12
C THR A 278 -0.02 -0.09 16.80
N ILE A 279 -0.21 1.11 17.34
CA ILE A 279 -1.49 1.53 17.93
C ILE A 279 -2.49 2.04 16.87
N LEU A 280 -2.05 2.27 15.63
CA LEU A 280 -2.87 2.91 14.58
C LEU A 280 -4.19 2.19 14.28
N PRO A 281 -4.23 0.84 14.13
CA PRO A 281 -5.49 0.13 13.88
C PRO A 281 -6.53 0.39 14.97
N ARG A 282 -6.10 0.37 16.24
CA ARG A 282 -7.00 0.62 17.37
C ARG A 282 -7.53 2.05 17.38
N ARG A 283 -6.67 3.04 17.12
CA ARG A 283 -7.09 4.46 17.04
C ARG A 283 -8.09 4.67 15.91
N PHE A 284 -7.86 4.08 14.74
CA PHE A 284 -8.75 4.19 13.60
C PHE A 284 -10.12 3.54 13.88
N VAL A 285 -10.13 2.33 14.42
CA VAL A 285 -11.36 1.63 14.80
C VAL A 285 -12.13 2.41 15.87
N GLN A 286 -11.45 2.96 16.88
CA GLN A 286 -12.08 3.80 17.90
C GLN A 286 -12.71 5.06 17.32
N ALA A 287 -12.02 5.74 16.38
CA ALA A 287 -12.56 6.90 15.68
C ALA A 287 -13.82 6.50 14.87
N ALA A 288 -13.76 5.38 14.15
CA ALA A 288 -14.88 4.86 13.38
C ALA A 288 -16.11 4.51 14.26
N GLN A 289 -15.88 3.89 15.40
CA GLN A 289 -16.94 3.60 16.38
C GLN A 289 -17.55 4.89 16.94
N HIS A 290 -16.73 5.87 17.26
CA HIS A 290 -17.17 7.16 17.77
C HIS A 290 -18.04 7.89 16.73
N PHE A 291 -17.62 7.91 15.47
CA PHE A 291 -18.36 8.53 14.38
C PHE A 291 -19.78 7.96 14.26
N LEU A 292 -19.94 6.63 14.23
CA LEU A 292 -21.26 6.01 14.11
C LEU A 292 -22.18 6.30 15.31
N LYS A 293 -21.62 6.42 16.52
CA LYS A 293 -22.41 6.75 17.73
C LYS A 293 -22.97 8.17 17.71
N HIS A 294 -22.36 9.08 16.95
CA HIS A 294 -22.72 10.51 16.93
C HIS A 294 -23.34 10.95 15.60
N LYS A 295 -23.47 10.04 14.63
CA LYS A 295 -24.14 10.28 13.33
C LYS A 295 -25.66 10.08 13.41
N GLY A 296 -26.21 9.63 14.57
CA GLY A 296 -27.64 9.39 14.80
C GLY A 296 -28.38 10.59 15.32
#